data_65bd24f535cda6f2f7c350b2390fe8a2
#
_entry.id   65bd24f535cda6f2f7c350b2390fe8a2
#
_cell.length_a   1.000
_cell.length_b   1.000
_cell.length_c   1.000
_cell.angle_alpha   90.00
_cell.angle_beta   90.00
_cell.angle_gamma   90.00
#
_symmetry.space_group_name_H-M   'P 1'
#
loop_
_entity.id
_entity.type
_entity.pdbx_description
1 polymer ?
#
loop_
_entity_poly.entity_id
_entity_poly.type
_entity_poly.pdbx_seq_one_letter_code
_entity_poly.pdbx_strand_id
1 'polypeptide(L)'
;MKLTLNNPLSTTASFATQKHQSAMRISGADLSTGRKTNNDIVSNILGRGLEHSSKMLRAVSKNIQYGTMIVDTAETDLNAAKDGLLKLKQTIVAANTARGRTLDILNQQYLKGEEEVKRILTQSQVNGLNLFNHDGVLNINIRVGEDINNTTTLALPDMRNQTTHLQGNANINDNTKHSLMADNAWGGDNRTASANQELADTFINNLIIQVDDTLNNIMAQKDNLKSTNDNLLRTAALQDEAAGNYLNTDYEATAEEFRKAIMGMRASLAILAQGEMIGQLALKLIEQ
;
A
#
# COMPACT_ATOMS: atom_id res chain seq x y z
N MET A 1 33.69 20.20 -69.40
CA MET A 1 32.42 19.56 -69.13
C MET A 1 32.69 18.39 -68.21
N LYS A 2 32.30 18.43 -66.91
CA LYS A 2 32.48 17.27 -66.02
C LYS A 2 31.40 16.23 -66.37
N LEU A 3 31.76 15.16 -67.03
CA LEU A 3 30.91 13.99 -67.18
C LEU A 3 30.82 13.28 -65.85
N THR A 4 29.72 13.47 -65.12
CA THR A 4 29.34 12.64 -63.99
C THR A 4 28.73 11.36 -64.51
N LEU A 5 29.51 10.27 -64.55
CA LEU A 5 29.00 8.92 -64.77
C LEU A 5 28.13 8.59 -63.58
N ASN A 6 26.85 8.62 -63.78
CA ASN A 6 25.87 8.18 -62.75
C ASN A 6 25.93 6.65 -62.71
N ASN A 7 26.66 6.09 -61.73
CA ASN A 7 26.81 4.64 -61.59
C ASN A 7 25.63 4.09 -60.76
N PRO A 8 24.64 3.44 -61.37
CA PRO A 8 23.47 2.90 -60.67
C PRO A 8 23.86 1.92 -59.57
N LEU A 9 25.01 1.25 -59.71
CA LEU A 9 25.50 0.30 -58.69
C LEU A 9 25.95 1.03 -57.42
N SER A 10 26.66 2.16 -57.54
CA SER A 10 27.08 2.97 -56.38
C SER A 10 25.89 3.60 -55.66
N THR A 11 24.88 4.07 -56.43
CA THR A 11 23.66 4.65 -55.90
C THR A 11 22.87 3.59 -55.10
N THR A 12 22.70 2.40 -55.66
CA THR A 12 22.01 1.27 -54.96
C THR A 12 22.76 0.83 -53.71
N ALA A 13 24.10 0.75 -53.79
CA ALA A 13 24.93 0.36 -52.66
C ALA A 13 24.92 1.44 -51.55
N SER A 14 24.85 2.71 -51.91
CA SER A 14 24.68 3.83 -50.93
C SER A 14 23.37 3.77 -50.21
N PHE A 15 22.24 3.54 -50.90
CA PHE A 15 20.94 3.30 -50.29
C PHE A 15 20.95 2.12 -49.35
N ALA A 16 21.54 1.00 -49.78
CA ALA A 16 21.66 -0.20 -48.96
C ALA A 16 22.48 0.04 -47.69
N THR A 17 23.60 0.78 -47.81
CA THR A 17 24.43 1.20 -46.66
C THR A 17 23.64 2.03 -45.65
N GLN A 18 22.90 3.04 -46.12
CA GLN A 18 22.05 3.88 -45.24
C GLN A 18 20.96 3.07 -44.55
N LYS A 19 20.31 2.15 -45.27
CA LYS A 19 19.29 1.24 -44.70
C LYS A 19 19.87 0.37 -43.59
N HIS A 20 21.01 -0.27 -43.83
CA HIS A 20 21.68 -1.13 -42.87
C HIS A 20 22.23 -0.33 -41.67
N GLN A 21 22.75 0.87 -41.88
CA GLN A 21 23.19 1.77 -40.81
C GLN A 21 22.03 2.21 -39.91
N SER A 22 20.85 2.50 -40.49
CA SER A 22 19.64 2.83 -39.74
C SER A 22 19.17 1.62 -38.91
N ALA A 23 19.10 0.43 -39.52
CA ALA A 23 18.74 -0.80 -38.82
C ALA A 23 19.71 -1.12 -37.68
N MET A 24 21.02 -1.01 -37.91
CA MET A 24 22.04 -1.20 -36.87
C MET A 24 21.89 -0.21 -35.71
N ARG A 25 21.57 1.06 -35.98
CA ARG A 25 21.36 2.09 -34.97
C ARG A 25 20.11 1.78 -34.13
N ILE A 26 18.99 1.36 -34.74
CA ILE A 26 17.75 1.03 -34.06
C ILE A 26 17.94 -0.20 -33.21
N SER A 27 18.38 -1.33 -33.80
CA SER A 27 18.58 -2.58 -33.05
C SER A 27 19.67 -2.47 -31.98
N GLY A 28 20.71 -1.65 -32.21
CA GLY A 28 21.74 -1.33 -31.20
C GLY A 28 21.18 -0.52 -30.03
N ALA A 29 20.31 0.45 -30.28
CA ALA A 29 19.62 1.21 -29.24
C ALA A 29 18.65 0.32 -28.44
N ASP A 30 17.89 -0.55 -29.12
CA ASP A 30 16.98 -1.52 -28.49
C ASP A 30 17.73 -2.50 -27.58
N LEU A 31 18.86 -3.04 -28.02
CA LEU A 31 19.72 -3.90 -27.22
C LEU A 31 20.33 -3.17 -26.02
N SER A 32 20.70 -1.89 -26.19
CA SER A 32 21.29 -1.07 -25.12
C SER A 32 20.28 -0.68 -24.05
N THR A 33 19.03 -0.37 -24.45
CA THR A 33 17.97 0.10 -23.55
C THR A 33 17.08 -1.00 -23.03
N GLY A 34 17.07 -2.16 -23.68
CA GLY A 34 16.12 -3.26 -23.43
C GLY A 34 14.69 -2.94 -23.86
N ARG A 35 14.48 -1.82 -24.56
CA ARG A 35 13.15 -1.36 -25.04
C ARG A 35 13.14 -1.14 -26.54
N LYS A 36 12.01 -1.44 -27.18
CA LYS A 36 11.80 -1.19 -28.61
C LYS A 36 11.75 0.32 -28.86
N THR A 37 12.73 0.85 -29.61
CA THR A 37 12.82 2.28 -29.97
C THR A 37 11.89 2.64 -31.13
N ASN A 38 11.64 1.68 -32.02
CA ASN A 38 10.77 1.85 -33.19
C ASN A 38 9.51 0.99 -33.07
N ASN A 39 8.81 1.16 -31.94
CA ASN A 39 7.55 0.47 -31.70
C ASN A 39 6.41 1.17 -32.46
N ASP A 40 5.40 0.41 -32.88
CA ASP A 40 4.21 1.05 -33.47
C ASP A 40 3.48 1.92 -32.42
N ILE A 41 2.76 2.93 -32.89
CA ILE A 41 2.11 3.91 -32.02
C ILE A 41 1.12 3.25 -31.05
N VAL A 42 0.39 2.24 -31.52
CA VAL A 42 -0.63 1.53 -30.72
C VAL A 42 0.03 0.74 -29.60
N SER A 43 1.06 -0.07 -29.92
CA SER A 43 1.83 -0.83 -28.93
C SER A 43 2.49 0.08 -27.87
N ASN A 44 2.99 1.23 -28.31
CA ASN A 44 3.60 2.21 -27.39
C ASN A 44 2.56 2.84 -26.44
N ILE A 45 1.38 3.22 -26.94
CA ILE A 45 0.29 3.77 -26.13
C ILE A 45 -0.22 2.72 -25.15
N LEU A 46 -0.48 1.49 -25.63
CA LEU A 46 -0.97 0.42 -24.77
C LEU A 46 0.05 0.02 -23.68
N GLY A 47 1.31 -0.18 -24.07
CA GLY A 47 2.35 -0.56 -23.14
C GLY A 47 2.60 0.50 -22.07
N ARG A 48 2.66 1.78 -22.45
CA ARG A 48 2.81 2.89 -21.48
C ARG A 48 1.56 3.08 -20.61
N GLY A 49 0.37 2.85 -21.15
CA GLY A 49 -0.88 2.87 -20.39
C GLY A 49 -0.87 1.82 -19.29
N LEU A 50 -0.51 0.59 -19.62
CA LEU A 50 -0.37 -0.52 -18.65
C LEU A 50 0.71 -0.25 -17.61
N GLU A 51 1.87 0.26 -18.02
CA GLU A 51 2.95 0.65 -17.09
C GLU A 51 2.50 1.77 -16.12
N HIS A 52 1.72 2.73 -16.61
CA HIS A 52 1.15 3.78 -15.76
C HIS A 52 0.14 3.23 -14.76
N SER A 53 -0.77 2.37 -15.23
CA SER A 53 -1.77 1.70 -14.39
C SER A 53 -1.11 0.84 -13.32
N SER A 54 -0.12 0.03 -13.66
CA SER A 54 0.65 -0.74 -12.66
C SER A 54 1.30 0.15 -11.60
N LYS A 55 1.95 1.25 -11.98
CA LYS A 55 2.53 2.21 -11.03
C LYS A 55 1.47 2.82 -10.12
N MET A 56 0.30 3.11 -10.65
CA MET A 56 -0.82 3.67 -9.89
C MET A 56 -1.36 2.66 -8.87
N LEU A 57 -1.54 1.39 -9.28
CA LEU A 57 -1.95 0.31 -8.36
C LEU A 57 -0.94 0.09 -7.23
N ARG A 58 0.36 0.17 -7.53
CA ARG A 58 1.42 0.11 -6.49
C ARG A 58 1.38 1.31 -5.53
N ALA A 59 1.02 2.50 -6.02
CA ALA A 59 0.82 3.66 -5.15
C ALA A 59 -0.42 3.50 -4.26
N VAL A 60 -1.51 2.94 -4.79
CA VAL A 60 -2.71 2.58 -4.02
C VAL A 60 -2.40 1.53 -2.95
N SER A 61 -1.59 0.51 -3.28
CA SER A 61 -1.12 -0.49 -2.31
C SER A 61 -0.44 0.16 -1.09
N LYS A 62 0.33 1.23 -1.26
CA LYS A 62 0.92 1.97 -0.13
C LYS A 62 -0.12 2.64 0.76
N ASN A 63 -1.23 3.15 0.17
CA ASN A 63 -2.33 3.69 0.96
C ASN A 63 -3.03 2.61 1.78
N ILE A 64 -3.19 1.41 1.20
CA ILE A 64 -3.76 0.25 1.92
C ILE A 64 -2.82 -0.17 3.06
N GLN A 65 -1.50 -0.21 2.84
CA GLN A 65 -0.53 -0.50 3.89
C GLN A 65 -0.60 0.50 5.05
N TYR A 66 -0.82 1.79 4.74
CA TYR A 66 -1.08 2.80 5.78
C TYR A 66 -2.37 2.49 6.56
N GLY A 67 -3.46 2.13 5.86
CA GLY A 67 -4.70 1.68 6.50
C GLY A 67 -4.51 0.45 7.38
N THR A 68 -3.74 -0.54 6.92
CA THR A 68 -3.40 -1.73 7.70
C THR A 68 -2.63 -1.37 8.97
N MET A 69 -1.68 -0.44 8.90
CA MET A 69 -0.94 0.04 10.07
C MET A 69 -1.86 0.68 11.12
N ILE A 70 -2.88 1.44 10.69
CA ILE A 70 -3.88 2.00 11.62
C ILE A 70 -4.64 0.87 12.32
N VAL A 71 -5.07 -0.14 11.57
CA VAL A 71 -5.79 -1.30 12.09
C VAL A 71 -4.92 -2.10 13.06
N ASP A 72 -3.65 -2.34 12.73
CA ASP A 72 -2.70 -3.07 13.58
C ASP A 72 -2.45 -2.36 14.91
N THR A 73 -2.35 -1.02 14.88
CA THR A 73 -2.23 -0.22 16.09
C THR A 73 -3.51 -0.31 16.93
N ALA A 74 -4.67 -0.15 16.30
CA ALA A 74 -5.97 -0.26 16.97
C ALA A 74 -6.17 -1.65 17.61
N GLU A 75 -5.81 -2.72 16.91
CA GLU A 75 -5.85 -4.11 17.41
C GLU A 75 -4.93 -4.29 18.63
N THR A 76 -3.72 -3.76 18.56
CA THR A 76 -2.73 -3.86 19.65
C THR A 76 -3.23 -3.15 20.91
N ASP A 77 -3.75 -1.93 20.75
CA ASP A 77 -4.23 -1.11 21.86
C ASP A 77 -5.51 -1.70 22.48
N LEU A 78 -6.42 -2.23 21.67
CA LEU A 78 -7.62 -2.92 22.17
C LEU A 78 -7.28 -4.21 22.91
N ASN A 79 -6.32 -4.99 22.43
CA ASN A 79 -5.86 -6.17 23.17
C ASN A 79 -5.24 -5.79 24.51
N ALA A 80 -4.42 -4.74 24.56
CA ALA A 80 -3.88 -4.23 25.81
C ALA A 80 -4.97 -3.73 26.77
N ALA A 81 -5.99 -3.05 26.25
CA ALA A 81 -7.15 -2.63 27.02
C ALA A 81 -7.94 -3.83 27.56
N LYS A 82 -8.17 -4.86 26.74
CA LYS A 82 -8.82 -6.11 27.15
C LYS A 82 -8.06 -6.81 28.27
N ASP A 83 -6.74 -6.93 28.17
CA ASP A 83 -5.90 -7.52 29.23
C ASP A 83 -6.01 -6.72 30.53
N GLY A 84 -6.07 -5.39 30.45
CA GLY A 84 -6.34 -4.50 31.57
C GLY A 84 -7.70 -4.78 32.22
N LEU A 85 -8.76 -4.89 31.40
CA LEU A 85 -10.13 -5.19 31.86
C LEU A 85 -10.21 -6.57 32.55
N LEU A 86 -9.54 -7.59 32.01
CA LEU A 86 -9.49 -8.92 32.63
C LEU A 86 -8.81 -8.88 34.01
N LYS A 87 -7.75 -8.07 34.18
CA LYS A 87 -7.12 -7.84 35.49
C LYS A 87 -8.06 -7.12 36.46
N LEU A 88 -8.81 -6.12 35.98
CA LEU A 88 -9.85 -5.44 36.79
C LEU A 88 -10.91 -6.43 37.26
N LYS A 89 -11.40 -7.31 36.40
CA LYS A 89 -12.33 -8.38 36.75
C LYS A 89 -11.80 -9.28 37.83
N GLN A 90 -10.53 -9.71 37.74
CA GLN A 90 -9.88 -10.52 38.79
C GLN A 90 -9.83 -9.76 40.13
N THR A 91 -9.56 -8.45 40.08
CA THR A 91 -9.55 -7.60 41.28
C THR A 91 -10.93 -7.50 41.93
N ILE A 92 -12.02 -7.38 41.14
CA ILE A 92 -13.40 -7.38 41.63
C ILE A 92 -13.72 -8.69 42.30
N VAL A 93 -13.41 -9.84 41.66
CA VAL A 93 -13.63 -11.16 42.24
C VAL A 93 -12.91 -11.32 43.57
N ALA A 94 -11.66 -10.87 43.69
CA ALA A 94 -10.92 -10.87 44.96
C ALA A 94 -11.55 -9.94 46.00
N ALA A 95 -12.13 -8.80 45.59
CA ALA A 95 -12.77 -7.85 46.47
C ALA A 95 -14.05 -8.39 47.12
N ASN A 96 -14.77 -9.30 46.46
CA ASN A 96 -16.04 -9.86 46.95
C ASN A 96 -15.88 -10.54 48.31
N THR A 97 -14.73 -11.16 48.60
CA THR A 97 -14.46 -11.83 49.87
C THR A 97 -13.56 -11.01 50.82
N ALA A 98 -12.94 -9.94 50.29
CA ALA A 98 -12.03 -9.09 51.06
C ALA A 98 -12.79 -8.18 52.07
N ARG A 99 -12.13 -7.86 53.19
CA ARG A 99 -12.66 -6.95 54.21
C ARG A 99 -11.53 -6.07 54.76
N GLY A 100 -11.93 -4.89 55.26
CA GLY A 100 -11.00 -3.93 55.89
C GLY A 100 -9.84 -3.55 54.97
N ARG A 101 -8.62 -3.52 55.47
CA ARG A 101 -7.42 -3.07 54.75
C ARG A 101 -7.17 -3.80 53.42
N THR A 102 -7.53 -5.08 53.32
CA THR A 102 -7.37 -5.84 52.07
C THR A 102 -8.32 -5.29 50.98
N LEU A 103 -9.55 -4.95 51.33
CA LEU A 103 -10.49 -4.33 50.44
C LEU A 103 -10.00 -2.93 50.00
N ASP A 104 -9.41 -2.13 50.89
CA ASP A 104 -8.82 -0.84 50.56
C ASP A 104 -7.70 -0.95 49.50
N ILE A 105 -6.83 -1.96 49.68
CA ILE A 105 -5.74 -2.21 48.70
C ILE A 105 -6.31 -2.62 47.33
N LEU A 106 -7.25 -3.54 47.30
CA LEU A 106 -7.90 -3.98 46.06
C LEU A 106 -8.65 -2.85 45.36
N ASN A 107 -9.31 -1.97 46.14
CA ASN A 107 -9.96 -0.79 45.60
C ASN A 107 -8.95 0.16 44.93
N GLN A 108 -7.80 0.40 45.56
CA GLN A 108 -6.75 1.22 44.95
C GLN A 108 -6.17 0.58 43.67
N GLN A 109 -6.01 -0.75 43.63
CA GLN A 109 -5.58 -1.49 42.45
C GLN A 109 -6.62 -1.37 41.32
N TYR A 110 -7.91 -1.49 41.64
CA TYR A 110 -8.99 -1.31 40.68
C TYR A 110 -8.97 0.09 40.07
N LEU A 111 -8.93 1.14 40.89
CA LEU A 111 -8.90 2.53 40.42
C LEU A 111 -7.71 2.83 39.50
N LYS A 112 -6.51 2.32 39.85
CA LYS A 112 -5.32 2.47 39.00
C LYS A 112 -5.44 1.68 37.69
N GLY A 113 -6.00 0.49 37.73
CA GLY A 113 -6.24 -0.30 36.53
C GLY A 113 -7.27 0.35 35.60
N GLU A 114 -8.31 0.95 36.16
CA GLU A 114 -9.30 1.73 35.40
C GLU A 114 -8.65 2.94 34.70
N GLU A 115 -7.83 3.71 35.43
CA GLU A 115 -7.06 4.81 34.84
C GLU A 115 -6.14 4.35 33.71
N GLU A 116 -5.51 3.19 33.85
CA GLU A 116 -4.64 2.62 32.81
C GLU A 116 -5.41 2.19 31.57
N VAL A 117 -6.53 1.48 31.70
CA VAL A 117 -7.38 1.12 30.55
C VAL A 117 -7.89 2.38 29.83
N LYS A 118 -8.35 3.38 30.60
CA LYS A 118 -8.77 4.67 30.06
C LYS A 118 -7.62 5.35 29.31
N ARG A 119 -6.41 5.35 29.88
CA ARG A 119 -5.22 5.93 29.24
C ARG A 119 -4.92 5.25 27.92
N ILE A 120 -4.94 3.90 27.86
CA ILE A 120 -4.73 3.15 26.61
C ILE A 120 -5.71 3.58 25.54
N LEU A 121 -7.01 3.59 25.84
CA LEU A 121 -8.05 3.92 24.88
C LEU A 121 -8.02 5.40 24.46
N THR A 122 -7.68 6.33 25.36
CA THR A 122 -7.68 7.77 25.05
C THR A 122 -6.40 8.24 24.37
N GLN A 123 -5.27 7.56 24.56
CA GLN A 123 -3.98 7.90 23.98
C GLN A 123 -3.64 7.09 22.73
N SER A 124 -4.49 6.14 22.34
CA SER A 124 -4.34 5.40 21.08
C SER A 124 -4.40 6.33 19.88
N GLN A 125 -3.26 6.46 19.17
CA GLN A 125 -3.17 7.38 18.03
C GLN A 125 -2.13 6.90 16.99
N VAL A 126 -2.38 7.25 15.73
CA VAL A 126 -1.44 7.07 14.61
C VAL A 126 -1.29 8.42 13.90
N ASN A 127 -0.06 8.94 13.83
CA ASN A 127 0.24 10.24 13.21
C ASN A 127 -0.64 11.40 13.71
N GLY A 128 -0.98 11.42 15.01
CA GLY A 128 -1.84 12.43 15.61
C GLY A 128 -3.34 12.22 15.41
N LEU A 129 -3.74 11.16 14.71
CA LEU A 129 -5.13 10.75 14.59
C LEU A 129 -5.50 9.86 15.77
N ASN A 130 -6.40 10.31 16.64
CA ASN A 130 -6.92 9.51 17.75
C ASN A 130 -7.84 8.41 17.19
N LEU A 131 -7.59 7.16 17.61
CA LEU A 131 -8.31 6.01 17.07
C LEU A 131 -9.62 5.74 17.81
N PHE A 132 -9.68 5.99 19.12
CA PHE A 132 -10.83 5.67 20.00
C PHE A 132 -11.34 6.86 20.82
N ASN A 133 -10.69 8.02 20.73
CA ASN A 133 -11.06 9.22 21.48
C ASN A 133 -11.53 10.32 20.51
N HIS A 134 -12.75 10.20 20.01
CA HIS A 134 -13.39 11.11 19.05
C HIS A 134 -14.91 11.10 19.24
N ASP A 135 -15.64 11.99 18.57
CA ASP A 135 -17.10 12.02 18.62
C ASP A 135 -17.70 11.09 17.56
N GLY A 136 -18.45 10.08 17.99
CA GLY A 136 -19.12 9.13 17.11
C GLY A 136 -18.21 8.08 16.50
N VAL A 137 -18.39 7.75 15.22
CA VAL A 137 -17.57 6.76 14.50
C VAL A 137 -16.53 7.48 13.64
N LEU A 138 -15.25 7.15 13.83
CA LEU A 138 -14.18 7.62 12.97
C LEU A 138 -14.18 6.82 11.67
N ASN A 139 -14.52 7.49 10.57
CA ASN A 139 -14.52 6.90 9.25
C ASN A 139 -13.29 7.35 8.47
N ILE A 140 -12.40 6.42 8.16
CA ILE A 140 -11.18 6.67 7.38
C ILE A 140 -11.37 6.03 6.01
N ASN A 141 -11.44 6.86 4.95
CA ASN A 141 -11.58 6.38 3.59
C ASN A 141 -10.21 6.05 3.00
N ILE A 142 -9.99 4.78 2.71
CA ILE A 142 -8.75 4.26 2.12
C ILE A 142 -9.01 3.99 0.64
N ARG A 143 -8.25 4.64 -0.23
CA ARG A 143 -8.34 4.38 -1.67
C ARG A 143 -7.82 2.98 -1.98
N VAL A 144 -8.63 2.19 -2.69
CA VAL A 144 -8.38 0.78 -3.00
C VAL A 144 -8.39 0.48 -4.50
N GLY A 145 -8.41 1.49 -5.36
CA GLY A 145 -8.40 1.32 -6.81
C GLY A 145 -7.85 2.52 -7.56
N GLU A 146 -7.82 2.41 -8.90
CA GLU A 146 -7.34 3.48 -9.79
C GLU A 146 -8.25 4.70 -9.78
N ASP A 147 -9.57 4.49 -9.67
CA ASP A 147 -10.55 5.56 -9.55
C ASP A 147 -10.52 6.21 -8.18
N ILE A 148 -10.70 7.53 -8.14
CA ILE A 148 -10.74 8.32 -6.91
C ILE A 148 -11.90 7.91 -5.99
N ASN A 149 -12.99 7.41 -6.56
CA ASN A 149 -14.18 6.96 -5.83
C ASN A 149 -14.08 5.50 -5.35
N ASN A 150 -13.07 4.76 -5.80
CA ASN A 150 -12.88 3.38 -5.36
C ASN A 150 -12.15 3.36 -4.02
N THR A 151 -12.96 3.52 -2.96
CA THR A 151 -12.49 3.58 -1.57
C THR A 151 -13.15 2.51 -0.72
N THR A 152 -12.44 2.02 0.28
CA THR A 152 -13.03 1.26 1.40
C THR A 152 -12.96 2.13 2.65
N THR A 153 -13.98 2.00 3.50
CA THR A 153 -14.05 2.78 4.74
C THR A 153 -13.61 1.91 5.91
N LEU A 154 -12.60 2.37 6.63
CA LEU A 154 -12.24 1.85 7.93
C LEU A 154 -13.03 2.61 8.98
N ALA A 155 -13.90 1.90 9.71
CA ALA A 155 -14.77 2.48 10.74
C ALA A 155 -14.28 2.05 12.13
N LEU A 156 -13.88 3.03 12.95
CA LEU A 156 -13.47 2.83 14.35
C LEU A 156 -14.51 3.49 15.26
N PRO A 157 -15.08 2.77 16.24
CA PRO A 157 -16.07 3.35 17.16
C PRO A 157 -15.38 4.27 18.20
N ASP A 158 -16.14 5.23 18.69
CA ASP A 158 -15.74 6.01 19.86
C ASP A 158 -15.84 5.15 21.12
N MET A 159 -14.72 4.97 21.81
CA MET A 159 -14.66 4.22 23.07
C MET A 159 -14.76 5.10 24.31
N ARG A 160 -14.79 6.44 24.19
CA ARG A 160 -14.93 7.36 25.35
C ARG A 160 -16.28 7.18 26.03
N ASN A 161 -17.36 7.09 25.23
CA ASN A 161 -18.71 7.02 25.75
C ASN A 161 -19.03 5.65 26.34
N GLN A 162 -18.26 4.63 25.97
CA GLN A 162 -18.43 3.29 26.49
C GLN A 162 -18.01 3.19 27.97
N THR A 163 -17.09 4.04 28.38
CA THR A 163 -16.71 4.19 29.79
C THR A 163 -17.68 5.06 30.62
N THR A 164 -18.62 5.78 29.96
CA THR A 164 -19.60 6.67 30.61
C THR A 164 -20.97 6.06 30.82
N HIS A 165 -21.32 5.00 30.11
CA HIS A 165 -22.68 4.45 30.14
C HIS A 165 -23.10 3.77 31.46
N LEU A 166 -22.21 3.64 32.41
CA LEU A 166 -22.47 3.02 33.71
C LEU A 166 -22.71 3.96 34.86
N GLN A 167 -22.38 5.20 34.64
CA GLN A 167 -22.87 6.27 35.48
C GLN A 167 -24.07 6.89 34.79
N GLY A 168 -25.28 6.55 35.10
CA GLY A 168 -26.43 7.26 34.60
C GLY A 168 -26.16 8.78 34.55
N ASN A 169 -25.76 9.29 33.38
CA ASN A 169 -25.43 10.70 33.05
C ASN A 169 -24.07 11.29 33.46
N ALA A 170 -23.05 10.55 33.83
CA ALA A 170 -21.77 11.18 34.13
C ALA A 170 -20.78 11.15 32.94
N ASN A 171 -20.34 12.31 32.53
CA ASN A 171 -19.32 12.59 31.51
C ASN A 171 -17.95 12.03 31.95
N ILE A 172 -17.12 11.50 31.04
CA ILE A 172 -15.71 11.05 31.33
C ILE A 172 -14.88 12.14 32.02
N ASN A 173 -15.27 13.39 31.85
CA ASN A 173 -14.63 14.53 32.51
C ASN A 173 -15.04 14.66 33.96
N ASP A 174 -15.99 13.89 34.46
CA ASP A 174 -16.35 13.86 35.85
C ASP A 174 -15.36 12.98 36.63
N ASN A 175 -14.70 13.61 37.60
CA ASN A 175 -13.62 13.04 38.40
C ASN A 175 -14.15 12.05 39.47
N THR A 176 -15.34 11.47 39.24
CA THR A 176 -15.94 10.46 40.12
C THR A 176 -15.26 9.11 39.88
N LYS A 177 -14.43 8.75 40.85
CA LYS A 177 -13.73 7.46 40.88
C LYS A 177 -14.71 6.36 41.26
N HIS A 178 -14.81 5.33 40.42
CA HIS A 178 -15.60 4.16 40.74
C HIS A 178 -14.94 3.38 41.89
N SER A 179 -15.58 3.30 43.02
CA SER A 179 -15.04 2.61 44.18
C SER A 179 -15.73 1.27 44.39
N LEU A 180 -14.95 0.25 44.72
CA LEU A 180 -15.45 -1.08 45.14
C LEU A 180 -15.92 -1.06 46.59
N MET A 181 -15.74 0.08 47.30
CA MET A 181 -16.11 0.25 48.69
C MET A 181 -17.58 0.77 48.83
N ALA A 182 -18.11 0.68 50.04
CA ALA A 182 -19.39 1.27 50.35
C ALA A 182 -19.28 2.81 50.38
N ASP A 183 -19.72 3.46 49.32
CA ASP A 183 -19.81 4.91 49.18
C ASP A 183 -20.81 5.32 48.09
N ASN A 184 -20.96 6.63 47.87
CA ASN A 184 -21.86 7.16 46.83
C ASN A 184 -21.24 7.21 45.44
N ALA A 185 -20.12 6.56 45.19
CA ALA A 185 -19.32 6.69 43.97
C ALA A 185 -20.02 6.19 42.70
N TRP A 186 -21.04 5.34 42.82
CA TRP A 186 -21.80 4.78 41.69
C TRP A 186 -23.20 5.40 41.54
N GLY A 187 -23.36 6.70 41.79
CA GLY A 187 -24.59 7.40 41.44
C GLY A 187 -25.53 7.71 42.58
N GLY A 188 -25.02 8.15 43.71
CA GLY A 188 -25.78 8.98 44.66
C GLY A 188 -26.59 8.25 45.74
N ASP A 189 -26.71 6.96 45.77
CA ASP A 189 -27.33 6.23 46.84
C ASP A 189 -26.31 5.51 47.72
N ASN A 190 -26.58 5.48 49.04
CA ASN A 190 -25.74 4.79 50.04
C ASN A 190 -25.72 3.27 49.78
N ARG A 191 -24.85 2.83 48.87
CA ARG A 191 -24.78 1.43 48.46
C ARG A 191 -23.78 0.67 49.33
N THR A 192 -24.04 -0.62 49.47
CA THR A 192 -23.11 -1.54 50.13
C THR A 192 -21.92 -1.81 49.20
N ALA A 193 -20.77 -2.20 49.77
CA ALA A 193 -19.61 -2.61 48.99
C ALA A 193 -19.96 -3.75 48.00
N SER A 194 -20.81 -4.68 48.38
CA SER A 194 -21.28 -5.80 47.52
C SER A 194 -22.05 -5.28 46.28
N ALA A 195 -22.93 -4.30 46.45
CA ALA A 195 -23.69 -3.72 45.34
C ALA A 195 -22.78 -2.95 44.36
N ASN A 196 -21.76 -2.27 44.89
CA ASN A 196 -20.75 -1.59 44.05
C ASN A 196 -19.87 -2.57 43.26
N GLN A 197 -19.52 -3.69 43.88
CA GLN A 197 -18.75 -4.76 43.21
C GLN A 197 -19.56 -5.44 42.10
N GLU A 198 -20.85 -5.69 42.29
CA GLU A 198 -21.72 -6.24 41.26
C GLU A 198 -21.90 -5.30 40.07
N LEU A 199 -22.05 -3.98 40.34
CA LEU A 199 -22.10 -2.97 39.29
C LEU A 199 -20.78 -2.88 38.52
N ALA A 200 -19.64 -2.91 39.22
CA ALA A 200 -18.31 -2.91 38.61
C ALA A 200 -18.11 -4.16 37.73
N ASP A 201 -18.51 -5.35 38.20
CA ASP A 201 -18.41 -6.58 37.40
C ASP A 201 -19.26 -6.51 36.13
N THR A 202 -20.51 -6.05 36.23
CA THR A 202 -21.41 -5.86 35.10
C THR A 202 -20.81 -4.87 34.09
N PHE A 203 -20.23 -3.81 34.57
CA PHE A 203 -19.54 -2.80 33.73
C PHE A 203 -18.37 -3.39 32.96
N ILE A 204 -17.43 -3.98 33.69
CA ILE A 204 -16.23 -4.54 33.06
C ILE A 204 -16.62 -5.62 32.06
N ASN A 205 -17.63 -6.45 32.34
CA ASN A 205 -18.12 -7.45 31.40
C ASN A 205 -18.68 -6.81 30.12
N ASN A 206 -19.50 -5.77 30.23
CA ASN A 206 -20.05 -5.06 29.07
C ASN A 206 -18.93 -4.41 28.25
N LEU A 207 -17.94 -3.82 28.91
CA LEU A 207 -16.80 -3.19 28.22
C LEU A 207 -15.91 -4.24 27.53
N ILE A 208 -15.69 -5.42 28.13
CA ILE A 208 -15.02 -6.54 27.46
C ILE A 208 -15.76 -6.97 26.20
N ILE A 209 -17.08 -7.13 26.27
CA ILE A 209 -17.90 -7.49 25.08
C ILE A 209 -17.73 -6.45 23.97
N GLN A 210 -17.79 -5.17 24.31
CA GLN A 210 -17.64 -4.10 23.31
C GLN A 210 -16.23 -4.06 22.71
N VAL A 211 -15.19 -4.27 23.51
CA VAL A 211 -13.82 -4.39 23.01
C VAL A 211 -13.69 -5.60 22.08
N ASP A 212 -14.31 -6.74 22.44
CA ASP A 212 -14.28 -7.94 21.60
C ASP A 212 -15.04 -7.74 20.29
N ASP A 213 -16.21 -7.11 20.32
CA ASP A 213 -16.97 -6.78 19.10
C ASP A 213 -16.18 -5.83 18.20
N THR A 214 -15.52 -4.84 18.80
CA THR A 214 -14.66 -3.91 18.06
C THR A 214 -13.43 -4.62 17.46
N LEU A 215 -12.78 -5.51 18.21
CA LEU A 215 -11.68 -6.33 17.72
C LEU A 215 -12.11 -7.21 16.53
N ASN A 216 -13.26 -7.88 16.63
CA ASN A 216 -13.78 -8.70 15.54
C ASN A 216 -14.04 -7.88 14.27
N ASN A 217 -14.62 -6.69 14.41
CA ASN A 217 -14.85 -5.78 13.31
C ASN A 217 -13.55 -5.29 12.67
N ILE A 218 -12.55 -4.92 13.49
CA ILE A 218 -11.23 -4.48 13.04
C ILE A 218 -10.49 -5.61 12.32
N MET A 219 -10.52 -6.83 12.83
CA MET A 219 -9.92 -8.00 12.19
C MET A 219 -10.54 -8.27 10.82
N ALA A 220 -11.88 -8.21 10.70
CA ALA A 220 -12.55 -8.36 9.42
C ALA A 220 -12.17 -7.27 8.42
N GLN A 221 -12.01 -6.02 8.88
CA GLN A 221 -11.54 -4.91 8.04
C GLN A 221 -10.08 -5.11 7.60
N LYS A 222 -9.20 -5.60 8.50
CA LYS A 222 -7.82 -5.95 8.22
C LYS A 222 -7.71 -7.01 7.12
N ASP A 223 -8.48 -8.09 7.24
CA ASP A 223 -8.50 -9.18 6.25
C ASP A 223 -8.98 -8.69 4.88
N ASN A 224 -9.98 -7.82 4.86
CA ASN A 224 -10.46 -7.20 3.63
C ASN A 224 -9.39 -6.31 2.98
N LEU A 225 -8.71 -5.45 3.76
CA LEU A 225 -7.60 -4.63 3.27
C LEU A 225 -6.46 -5.48 2.72
N LYS A 226 -6.08 -6.55 3.42
CA LYS A 226 -5.04 -7.48 3.00
C LYS A 226 -5.40 -8.18 1.69
N SER A 227 -6.60 -8.74 1.60
CA SER A 227 -7.10 -9.39 0.37
C SER A 227 -7.11 -8.42 -0.82
N THR A 228 -7.56 -7.19 -0.59
CA THR A 228 -7.57 -6.14 -1.61
C THR A 228 -6.16 -5.78 -2.05
N ASN A 229 -5.23 -5.62 -1.11
CA ASN A 229 -3.82 -5.34 -1.41
C ASN A 229 -3.17 -6.43 -2.26
N ASP A 230 -3.41 -7.70 -1.91
CA ASP A 230 -2.87 -8.85 -2.65
C ASP A 230 -3.42 -8.91 -4.08
N ASN A 231 -4.70 -8.62 -4.27
CA ASN A 231 -5.32 -8.53 -5.59
C ASN A 231 -4.75 -7.37 -6.42
N LEU A 232 -4.55 -6.20 -5.82
CA LEU A 232 -3.95 -5.05 -6.50
C LEU A 232 -2.51 -5.33 -6.94
N LEU A 233 -1.70 -5.92 -6.07
CA LEU A 233 -0.31 -6.26 -6.39
C LEU A 233 -0.23 -7.32 -7.50
N ARG A 234 -1.13 -8.30 -7.50
CA ARG A 234 -1.24 -9.30 -8.58
C ARG A 234 -1.64 -8.64 -9.90
N THR A 235 -2.64 -7.77 -9.88
CA THR A 235 -3.07 -7.02 -11.06
C THR A 235 -1.95 -6.12 -11.59
N ALA A 236 -1.23 -5.42 -10.71
CA ALA A 236 -0.09 -4.61 -11.09
C ALA A 236 1.03 -5.43 -11.74
N ALA A 237 1.31 -6.64 -11.22
CA ALA A 237 2.30 -7.53 -11.81
C ALA A 237 1.90 -8.01 -13.22
N LEU A 238 0.62 -8.38 -13.40
CA LEU A 238 0.10 -8.76 -14.73
C LEU A 238 0.13 -7.60 -15.73
N GLN A 239 -0.13 -6.39 -15.28
CA GLN A 239 -0.03 -5.19 -16.12
C GLN A 239 1.43 -4.87 -16.48
N ASP A 240 2.38 -5.04 -15.56
CA ASP A 240 3.81 -4.89 -15.85
C ASP A 240 4.29 -5.94 -16.88
N GLU A 241 3.86 -7.19 -16.75
CA GLU A 241 4.17 -8.24 -17.71
C GLU A 241 3.57 -7.92 -19.07
N ALA A 242 2.29 -7.54 -19.12
CA ALA A 242 1.64 -7.14 -20.37
C ALA A 242 2.31 -5.91 -20.99
N ALA A 243 2.68 -4.90 -20.19
CA ALA A 243 3.44 -3.74 -20.67
C ALA A 243 4.79 -4.16 -21.26
N GLY A 244 5.48 -5.10 -20.60
CA GLY A 244 6.74 -5.67 -21.09
C GLY A 244 6.62 -6.29 -22.47
N ASN A 245 5.56 -7.03 -22.72
CA ASN A 245 5.30 -7.64 -24.03
C ASN A 245 5.16 -6.61 -25.17
N TYR A 246 4.64 -5.43 -24.87
CA TYR A 246 4.53 -4.33 -25.83
C TYR A 246 5.81 -3.49 -25.94
N LEU A 247 6.49 -3.23 -24.85
CA LEU A 247 7.58 -2.24 -24.76
C LEU A 247 8.97 -2.84 -24.80
N ASN A 248 9.17 -4.08 -24.31
CA ASN A 248 10.49 -4.66 -24.18
C ASN A 248 10.97 -5.28 -25.49
N THR A 249 12.28 -5.24 -25.67
CA THR A 249 12.98 -5.84 -26.80
C THR A 249 13.16 -7.35 -26.57
N ASP A 250 12.90 -8.13 -27.61
CA ASP A 250 13.37 -9.50 -27.72
C ASP A 250 14.87 -9.46 -28.05
N TYR A 251 15.69 -9.76 -27.08
CA TYR A 251 17.17 -9.67 -27.21
C TYR A 251 17.71 -10.62 -28.27
N GLU A 252 17.15 -11.82 -28.42
CA GLU A 252 17.64 -12.82 -29.38
C GLU A 252 17.34 -12.36 -30.81
N ALA A 253 16.08 -12.04 -31.08
CA ALA A 253 15.64 -11.56 -32.39
C ALA A 253 16.35 -10.24 -32.76
N THR A 254 16.47 -9.29 -31.81
CA THR A 254 17.13 -8.00 -32.07
C THR A 254 18.64 -8.12 -32.27
N ALA A 255 19.31 -9.04 -31.55
CA ALA A 255 20.73 -9.32 -31.78
C ALA A 255 20.97 -9.97 -33.16
N GLU A 256 20.05 -10.80 -33.64
CA GLU A 256 20.11 -11.34 -35.00
C GLU A 256 19.93 -10.24 -36.05
N GLU A 257 18.96 -9.33 -35.87
CA GLU A 257 18.75 -8.18 -36.76
C GLU A 257 19.99 -7.27 -36.77
N PHE A 258 20.57 -6.99 -35.61
CA PHE A 258 21.81 -6.21 -35.49
C PHE A 258 22.97 -6.86 -36.25
N ARG A 259 23.16 -8.17 -36.11
CA ARG A 259 24.19 -8.92 -36.87
C ARG A 259 23.94 -8.87 -38.38
N LYS A 260 22.69 -9.08 -38.83
CA LYS A 260 22.30 -8.98 -40.25
C LYS A 260 22.57 -7.56 -40.78
N ALA A 261 22.27 -6.53 -40.00
CA ALA A 261 22.53 -5.15 -40.38
C ALA A 261 24.05 -4.87 -40.54
N ILE A 262 24.88 -5.35 -39.63
CA ILE A 262 26.37 -5.23 -39.74
C ILE A 262 26.87 -5.93 -40.97
N MET A 263 26.45 -7.15 -41.24
CA MET A 263 26.85 -7.94 -42.44
C MET A 263 26.42 -7.23 -43.71
N GLY A 264 25.15 -6.78 -43.77
CA GLY A 264 24.62 -6.06 -44.92
C GLY A 264 25.34 -4.74 -45.16
N MET A 265 25.70 -3.99 -44.10
CA MET A 265 26.50 -2.75 -44.21
C MET A 265 27.89 -3.04 -44.78
N ARG A 266 28.57 -4.07 -44.28
CA ARG A 266 29.91 -4.49 -44.79
C ARG A 266 29.84 -4.87 -46.26
N ALA A 267 28.81 -5.65 -46.65
CA ALA A 267 28.59 -6.07 -48.05
C ALA A 267 28.32 -4.86 -48.97
N SER A 268 27.45 -3.94 -48.55
CA SER A 268 27.15 -2.72 -49.32
C SER A 268 28.35 -1.80 -49.46
N LEU A 269 29.19 -1.65 -48.42
CA LEU A 269 30.42 -0.88 -48.51
C LEU A 269 31.45 -1.51 -49.46
N ALA A 270 31.54 -2.85 -49.50
CA ALA A 270 32.41 -3.56 -50.47
C ALA A 270 31.93 -3.32 -51.91
N ILE A 271 30.61 -3.37 -52.16
CA ILE A 271 30.04 -3.08 -53.49
C ILE A 271 30.25 -1.61 -53.86
N LEU A 272 30.13 -0.70 -52.91
CA LEU A 272 30.41 0.72 -53.15
C LEU A 272 31.85 0.95 -53.58
N ALA A 273 32.82 0.35 -52.87
CA ALA A 273 34.23 0.42 -53.21
C ALA A 273 34.56 -0.17 -54.61
N GLN A 274 33.92 -1.31 -54.95
CA GLN A 274 34.07 -1.89 -56.30
C GLN A 274 33.44 -1.00 -57.37
N GLY A 275 32.28 -0.38 -57.12
CA GLY A 275 31.64 0.54 -58.05
C GLY A 275 32.46 1.81 -58.31
N GLU A 276 33.16 2.35 -57.28
CA GLU A 276 34.08 3.49 -57.46
C GLU A 276 35.30 3.08 -58.26
N MET A 277 35.90 1.90 -58.07
CA MET A 277 37.03 1.40 -58.85
C MET A 277 36.64 1.23 -60.33
N ILE A 278 35.49 0.68 -60.64
CA ILE A 278 34.98 0.52 -62.01
C ILE A 278 34.81 1.91 -62.67
N GLY A 279 34.28 2.90 -61.94
CA GLY A 279 34.12 4.27 -62.42
C GLY A 279 35.44 4.91 -62.76
N GLN A 280 36.48 4.72 -61.92
CA GLN A 280 37.87 5.24 -62.16
C GLN A 280 38.53 4.52 -63.36
N LEU A 281 38.33 3.23 -63.51
CA LEU A 281 38.86 2.48 -64.70
C LEU A 281 38.18 2.95 -65.99
N ALA A 282 36.85 3.16 -65.98
CA ALA A 282 36.13 3.68 -67.16
C ALA A 282 36.59 5.10 -67.57
N LEU A 283 36.86 5.97 -66.56
CA LEU A 283 37.44 7.30 -66.84
C LEU A 283 38.81 7.22 -67.45
N LYS A 284 39.69 6.35 -66.96
CA LYS A 284 41.04 6.14 -67.52
C LYS A 284 41.00 5.59 -68.94
N LEU A 285 39.98 4.79 -69.32
CA LEU A 285 39.81 4.29 -70.66
C LEU A 285 39.32 5.36 -71.68
N ILE A 286 38.62 6.37 -71.18
CA ILE A 286 38.08 7.48 -72.01
C ILE A 286 39.15 8.59 -72.20
N GLU A 287 40.13 8.68 -71.32
CA GLU A 287 41.21 9.64 -71.37
C GLU A 287 42.40 9.19 -72.22
N GLN A 288 42.41 7.93 -72.71
CA GLN A 288 43.36 7.40 -73.69
C GLN A 288 42.81 7.54 -75.12
#